data_d942ad67c410e0a086d50a5a4363d014
#
_entry.id   d942ad67c410e0a086d50a5a4363d014
#
_cell.length_a   1.000
_cell.length_b   1.000
_cell.length_c   1.000
_cell.angle_alpha   90.00
_cell.angle_beta   90.00
_cell.angle_gamma   90.00
#
_symmetry.space_group_name_H-M   'P 1'
#
loop_
_entity.id
_entity.type
_entity.pdbx_description
1 polymer ?
#
loop_
_entity_poly.entity_id
_entity_poly.type
_entity_poly.pdbx_seq_one_letter_code
_entity_poly.pdbx_strand_id
1 'polypeptide(L)'
;VKAIPAGVYKVADSQVASRWGNITEFKGFDLITPNEREARFALADQDSGIRPLASALYDAAQCKTLILKLGERGVLTCKSSDHQSLDSFVVVDSFVDRVVDAVGAGDALLAYATLSKLATGSDAVATILGSMAAACECEYDGNIPITPDDVRRKIDMVERQANYS
;
A
#
# COMPACT_ATOMS: atom_id res chain seq x y z
N VAL A 1 -6.01 3.55 -19.88
CA VAL A 1 -5.21 2.30 -19.90
C VAL A 1 -4.70 1.97 -21.29
N LYS A 2 -5.51 2.10 -22.35
CA LYS A 2 -5.07 1.80 -23.74
C LYS A 2 -3.94 2.71 -24.28
N ALA A 3 -3.71 3.86 -23.67
CA ALA A 3 -2.68 4.83 -24.08
C ALA A 3 -1.32 4.62 -23.40
N ILE A 4 -1.21 3.67 -22.45
CA ILE A 4 0.05 3.41 -21.75
C ILE A 4 0.95 2.52 -22.63
N PRO A 5 2.20 2.96 -22.95
CA PRO A 5 3.12 2.17 -23.75
C PRO A 5 3.44 0.81 -23.12
N ALA A 6 3.81 -0.16 -23.98
CA ALA A 6 4.31 -1.45 -23.48
C ALA A 6 5.63 -1.26 -22.70
N GLY A 7 5.82 -2.06 -21.65
CA GLY A 7 7.04 -2.03 -20.82
C GLY A 7 7.10 -0.96 -19.74
N VAL A 8 6.08 -0.11 -19.62
CA VAL A 8 5.97 0.85 -18.52
C VAL A 8 5.42 0.15 -17.28
N TYR A 9 6.06 0.36 -16.14
CA TYR A 9 5.57 -0.10 -14.84
C TYR A 9 4.34 0.71 -14.44
N LYS A 10 3.20 0.03 -14.27
CA LYS A 10 1.89 0.64 -14.07
C LYS A 10 1.48 0.57 -12.62
N VAL A 11 1.20 1.72 -12.03
CA VAL A 11 0.73 1.81 -10.64
C VAL A 11 -0.56 2.61 -10.57
N ALA A 12 -1.41 2.28 -9.62
CA ALA A 12 -2.64 3.02 -9.36
C ALA A 12 -2.99 3.02 -7.88
N ASP A 13 -3.50 4.17 -7.45
CA ASP A 13 -4.32 4.30 -6.25
C ASP A 13 -5.75 4.61 -6.68
N SER A 14 -6.73 4.37 -5.81
CA SER A 14 -8.10 4.76 -6.07
C SER A 14 -8.57 5.75 -5.03
N GLN A 15 -9.45 6.63 -5.46
CA GLN A 15 -10.23 7.46 -4.54
C GLN A 15 -11.68 6.99 -4.59
N VAL A 16 -12.32 6.86 -3.43
CA VAL A 16 -13.76 6.76 -3.36
C VAL A 16 -14.34 8.13 -3.73
N ALA A 17 -14.37 8.42 -5.02
CA ALA A 17 -15.29 9.43 -5.50
C ALA A 17 -16.71 8.95 -5.20
N SER A 18 -17.64 9.85 -4.97
CA SER A 18 -19.04 9.67 -4.49
C SER A 18 -19.90 8.60 -5.20
N ARG A 19 -19.34 7.82 -6.11
CA ARG A 19 -19.95 6.73 -6.88
C ARG A 19 -18.90 5.66 -7.15
N TRP A 20 -19.07 4.43 -6.73
CA TRP A 20 -18.35 3.20 -7.08
C TRP A 20 -16.81 3.27 -7.03
N GLY A 21 -16.22 2.44 -6.23
CA GLY A 21 -14.76 2.23 -6.25
C GLY A 21 -14.32 1.76 -7.64
N ASN A 22 -13.28 2.40 -8.19
CA ASN A 22 -12.80 2.13 -9.54
C ASN A 22 -11.52 1.30 -9.60
N ILE A 23 -11.04 0.82 -8.46
CA ILE A 23 -9.74 0.12 -8.39
C ILE A 23 -9.69 -1.12 -9.30
N THR A 24 -10.82 -1.80 -9.50
CA THR A 24 -10.91 -2.96 -10.40
C THR A 24 -10.83 -2.62 -11.89
N GLU A 25 -10.90 -1.33 -12.26
CA GLU A 25 -10.70 -0.89 -13.63
C GLU A 25 -9.22 -0.87 -14.04
N PHE A 26 -8.31 -0.86 -13.07
CA PHE A 26 -6.86 -0.89 -13.29
C PHE A 26 -6.33 -2.33 -13.47
N LYS A 27 -7.02 -3.12 -14.31
CA LYS A 27 -6.65 -4.51 -14.57
C LYS A 27 -5.25 -4.64 -15.18
N GLY A 28 -4.50 -5.60 -14.63
CA GLY A 28 -3.15 -5.92 -15.11
C GLY A 28 -2.12 -4.85 -14.77
N PHE A 29 -2.37 -4.01 -13.77
CA PHE A 29 -1.37 -3.09 -13.25
C PHE A 29 -0.33 -3.84 -12.41
N ASP A 30 0.88 -3.28 -12.34
CA ASP A 30 1.98 -3.91 -11.60
C ASP A 30 1.81 -3.73 -10.10
N LEU A 31 1.31 -2.57 -9.65
CA LEU A 31 1.04 -2.27 -8.25
C LEU A 31 -0.24 -1.46 -8.10
N ILE A 32 -1.10 -1.85 -7.15
CA ILE A 32 -2.27 -1.08 -6.72
C ILE A 32 -2.30 -0.91 -5.20
N THR A 33 -2.77 0.26 -4.70
CA THR A 33 -2.71 0.61 -3.28
C THR A 33 -4.04 1.10 -2.69
N PRO A 34 -5.14 0.36 -2.84
CA PRO A 34 -6.43 0.76 -2.27
C PRO A 34 -6.42 0.72 -0.73
N ASN A 35 -7.33 1.48 -0.12
CA ASN A 35 -7.67 1.27 1.28
C ASN A 35 -8.78 0.21 1.45
N GLU A 36 -9.00 -0.25 2.69
CA GLU A 36 -10.02 -1.27 3.00
C GLU A 36 -11.42 -0.87 2.53
N ARG A 37 -11.81 0.38 2.75
CA ARG A 37 -13.12 0.89 2.34
C ARG A 37 -13.29 0.84 0.82
N GLU A 38 -12.27 1.23 0.08
CA GLU A 38 -12.25 1.17 -1.39
C GLU A 38 -12.35 -0.26 -1.90
N ALA A 39 -11.61 -1.19 -1.28
CA ALA A 39 -11.64 -2.61 -1.60
C ALA A 39 -13.03 -3.21 -1.37
N ARG A 40 -13.62 -2.96 -0.20
CA ARG A 40 -14.97 -3.42 0.15
C ARG A 40 -16.01 -2.88 -0.80
N PHE A 41 -15.90 -1.61 -1.14
CA PHE A 41 -16.83 -0.96 -2.05
C PHE A 41 -16.72 -1.51 -3.48
N ALA A 42 -15.49 -1.71 -3.96
CA ALA A 42 -15.23 -2.23 -5.31
C ALA A 42 -15.74 -3.67 -5.52
N LEU A 43 -15.73 -4.48 -4.45
CA LEU A 43 -16.19 -5.87 -4.48
C LEU A 43 -17.62 -6.08 -3.95
N ALA A 44 -18.28 -5.02 -3.46
CA ALA A 44 -19.55 -5.10 -2.73
C ALA A 44 -19.48 -6.11 -1.55
N ASP A 45 -18.34 -6.21 -0.88
CA ASP A 45 -18.05 -7.15 0.19
C ASP A 45 -17.84 -6.41 1.52
N GLN A 46 -18.83 -6.50 2.42
CA GLN A 46 -18.78 -5.83 3.72
C GLN A 46 -18.35 -6.76 4.86
N ASP A 47 -18.39 -8.07 4.65
CA ASP A 47 -18.35 -9.05 5.73
C ASP A 47 -17.07 -9.88 5.78
N SER A 48 -16.37 -10.03 4.66
CA SER A 48 -15.14 -10.83 4.61
C SER A 48 -14.02 -10.27 5.49
N GLY A 49 -13.22 -11.18 6.04
CA GLY A 49 -11.96 -10.83 6.69
C GLY A 49 -10.97 -10.18 5.72
N ILE A 50 -9.94 -9.53 6.27
CA ILE A 50 -8.97 -8.73 5.48
C ILE A 50 -8.25 -9.58 4.44
N ARG A 51 -7.78 -10.77 4.80
CA ARG A 51 -7.04 -11.64 3.87
C ARG A 51 -7.93 -12.15 2.72
N PRO A 52 -9.14 -12.69 2.93
CA PRO A 52 -10.09 -13.00 1.86
C PRO A 52 -10.42 -11.80 0.97
N LEU A 53 -10.64 -10.62 1.56
CA LEU A 53 -10.91 -9.38 0.83
C LEU A 53 -9.73 -9.01 -0.10
N ALA A 54 -8.50 -9.06 0.42
CA ALA A 54 -7.30 -8.78 -0.37
C ALA A 54 -7.11 -9.78 -1.51
N SER A 55 -7.34 -11.08 -1.23
CA SER A 55 -7.27 -12.15 -2.24
C SER A 55 -8.28 -11.94 -3.37
N ALA A 56 -9.54 -11.67 -3.02
CA ALA A 56 -10.59 -11.43 -3.99
C ALA A 56 -10.31 -10.18 -4.86
N LEU A 57 -9.78 -9.11 -4.25
CA LEU A 57 -9.43 -7.90 -4.97
C LEU A 57 -8.22 -8.11 -5.89
N TYR A 58 -7.20 -8.85 -5.42
CA TYR A 58 -6.02 -9.21 -6.22
C TYR A 58 -6.43 -9.93 -7.51
N ASP A 59 -7.33 -10.93 -7.40
CA ASP A 59 -7.84 -11.69 -8.53
C ASP A 59 -8.71 -10.82 -9.46
N ALA A 60 -9.60 -10.01 -8.90
CA ALA A 60 -10.48 -9.13 -9.67
C ALA A 60 -9.70 -8.08 -10.46
N ALA A 61 -8.65 -7.49 -9.86
CA ALA A 61 -7.79 -6.50 -10.48
C ALA A 61 -6.73 -7.12 -11.38
N GLN A 62 -6.43 -8.43 -11.22
CA GLN A 62 -5.36 -9.12 -11.98
C GLN A 62 -4.02 -8.38 -11.88
N CYS A 63 -3.75 -7.78 -10.74
CA CYS A 63 -2.52 -7.03 -10.49
C CYS A 63 -1.36 -7.97 -10.12
N LYS A 64 -0.12 -7.46 -10.17
CA LYS A 64 1.05 -8.25 -9.73
C LYS A 64 1.32 -8.09 -8.24
N THR A 65 1.03 -6.91 -7.69
CA THR A 65 1.16 -6.61 -6.27
C THR A 65 -0.02 -5.74 -5.84
N LEU A 66 -0.67 -6.13 -4.76
CA LEU A 66 -1.72 -5.35 -4.08
C LEU A 66 -1.19 -4.97 -2.70
N ILE A 67 -1.17 -3.69 -2.34
CA ILE A 67 -0.95 -3.23 -0.97
C ILE A 67 -2.27 -2.66 -0.45
N LEU A 68 -2.95 -3.39 0.41
CA LEU A 68 -4.20 -2.98 1.03
C LEU A 68 -3.92 -2.16 2.29
N LYS A 69 -4.29 -0.88 2.27
CA LYS A 69 -4.14 0.06 3.39
C LYS A 69 -5.23 -0.19 4.44
N LEU A 70 -4.84 -0.36 5.71
CA LEU A 70 -5.73 -0.73 6.82
C LEU A 70 -5.80 0.36 7.91
N GLY A 71 -5.34 1.56 7.61
CA GLY A 71 -5.27 2.66 8.56
C GLY A 71 -4.29 2.36 9.70
N GLU A 72 -4.74 2.51 10.94
CA GLU A 72 -3.93 2.27 12.14
C GLU A 72 -3.41 0.82 12.27
N ARG A 73 -4.02 -0.13 11.56
CA ARG A 73 -3.58 -1.54 11.51
C ARG A 73 -2.44 -1.79 10.52
N GLY A 74 -1.91 -0.75 9.86
CA GLY A 74 -0.85 -0.87 8.88
C GLY A 74 -1.34 -1.32 7.51
N VAL A 75 -0.67 -2.31 6.89
CA VAL A 75 -0.97 -2.77 5.53
C VAL A 75 -0.89 -4.29 5.40
N LEU A 76 -1.65 -4.85 4.45
CA LEU A 76 -1.52 -6.22 4.00
C LEU A 76 -1.21 -6.21 2.51
N THR A 77 -0.08 -6.79 2.13
CA THR A 77 0.32 -6.95 0.72
C THR A 77 0.01 -8.36 0.25
N CYS A 78 -0.68 -8.48 -0.90
CA CYS A 78 -0.87 -9.74 -1.62
C CYS A 78 -0.02 -9.70 -2.89
N LYS A 79 0.83 -10.71 -3.09
CA LYS A 79 1.83 -10.78 -4.19
C LYS A 79 1.76 -12.04 -5.04
N SER A 80 0.76 -12.88 -4.81
CA SER A 80 0.57 -14.14 -5.52
C SER A 80 -0.89 -14.57 -5.51
N SER A 81 -1.30 -15.31 -6.53
CA SER A 81 -2.62 -15.95 -6.61
C SER A 81 -2.75 -17.24 -5.80
N ASP A 82 -1.66 -17.75 -5.22
CA ASP A 82 -1.71 -18.85 -4.26
C ASP A 82 -2.15 -18.36 -2.89
N HIS A 83 -3.44 -18.09 -2.73
CA HIS A 83 -4.01 -17.52 -1.50
C HIS A 83 -4.03 -18.49 -0.31
N GLN A 84 -3.67 -19.75 -0.50
CA GLN A 84 -3.52 -20.73 0.59
C GLN A 84 -2.16 -20.61 1.27
N SER A 85 -1.14 -20.17 0.54
CA SER A 85 0.20 -19.96 1.08
C SER A 85 0.27 -18.66 1.89
N LEU A 86 0.88 -18.73 3.07
CA LEU A 86 1.19 -17.54 3.87
C LEU A 86 2.26 -16.69 3.19
N ASP A 87 3.15 -17.31 2.41
CA ASP A 87 4.21 -16.61 1.66
C ASP A 87 3.67 -15.68 0.58
N SER A 88 2.39 -15.82 0.22
CA SER A 88 1.70 -14.93 -0.72
C SER A 88 1.37 -13.56 -0.12
N PHE A 89 1.57 -13.40 1.19
CA PHE A 89 1.21 -12.19 1.92
C PHE A 89 2.41 -11.62 2.68
N VAL A 90 2.42 -10.29 2.79
CA VAL A 90 3.30 -9.53 3.69
C VAL A 90 2.42 -8.65 4.55
N VAL A 91 2.52 -8.77 5.86
CA VAL A 91 1.80 -7.92 6.83
C VAL A 91 2.82 -7.01 7.49
N VAL A 92 2.52 -5.73 7.51
CA VAL A 92 3.36 -4.72 8.16
C VAL A 92 2.45 -3.86 9.03
N ASP A 93 2.74 -3.83 10.32
CA ASP A 93 2.05 -2.97 11.26
C ASP A 93 2.32 -1.49 10.97
N SER A 94 1.48 -0.61 11.49
CA SER A 94 1.65 0.81 11.32
C SER A 94 2.93 1.30 12.01
N PHE A 95 3.72 2.11 11.31
CA PHE A 95 4.89 2.82 11.87
C PHE A 95 4.54 4.22 12.40
N VAL A 96 3.27 4.58 12.43
CA VAL A 96 2.82 5.89 12.91
C VAL A 96 2.86 5.92 14.43
N ASP A 97 3.65 6.82 15.00
CA ASP A 97 3.66 7.05 16.45
C ASP A 97 2.50 7.97 16.86
N ARG A 98 2.23 8.99 16.06
CA ARG A 98 1.15 9.94 16.30
C ARG A 98 0.61 10.50 14.98
N VAL A 99 -0.68 10.36 14.75
CA VAL A 99 -1.35 10.98 13.59
C VAL A 99 -1.55 12.47 13.88
N VAL A 100 -0.98 13.33 13.05
CA VAL A 100 -1.22 14.78 13.00
C VAL A 100 -2.16 15.10 11.85
N ASP A 101 -1.80 14.68 10.62
CA ASP A 101 -2.63 14.80 9.43
C ASP A 101 -2.39 13.57 8.53
N ALA A 102 -3.44 12.93 8.02
CA ALA A 102 -3.31 11.77 7.15
C ALA A 102 -3.39 12.11 5.65
N VAL A 103 -3.53 13.40 5.32
CA VAL A 103 -3.58 13.85 3.92
C VAL A 103 -2.20 13.62 3.27
N GLY A 104 -2.17 13.00 2.08
CA GLY A 104 -0.93 12.69 1.37
C GLY A 104 -0.30 11.33 1.72
N ALA A 105 -0.66 10.71 2.85
CA ALA A 105 -0.05 9.44 3.27
C ALA A 105 -0.20 8.30 2.23
N GLY A 106 -1.33 8.24 1.54
CA GLY A 106 -1.55 7.29 0.45
C GLY A 106 -0.62 7.52 -0.74
N ASP A 107 -0.41 8.78 -1.11
CA ASP A 107 0.49 9.18 -2.20
C ASP A 107 1.95 8.89 -1.84
N ALA A 108 2.36 9.18 -0.60
CA ALA A 108 3.69 8.84 -0.08
C ALA A 108 3.92 7.32 -0.10
N LEU A 109 2.94 6.52 0.36
CA LEU A 109 3.01 5.06 0.29
C LEU A 109 3.20 4.59 -1.15
N LEU A 110 2.35 5.02 -2.08
CA LEU A 110 2.42 4.62 -3.50
C LEU A 110 3.77 4.97 -4.11
N ALA A 111 4.26 6.20 -3.90
CA ALA A 111 5.52 6.68 -4.46
C ALA A 111 6.70 5.84 -3.97
N TYR A 112 6.85 5.68 -2.66
CA TYR A 112 7.98 4.95 -2.07
C TYR A 112 7.90 3.44 -2.32
N ALA A 113 6.71 2.84 -2.27
CA ALA A 113 6.54 1.43 -2.62
C ALA A 113 6.92 1.18 -4.09
N THR A 114 6.50 2.05 -5.00
CA THR A 114 6.84 1.94 -6.43
C THR A 114 8.34 2.02 -6.66
N LEU A 115 9.01 3.06 -6.13
CA LEU A 115 10.45 3.25 -6.30
C LEU A 115 11.24 2.10 -5.67
N SER A 116 10.85 1.65 -4.48
CA SER A 116 11.49 0.55 -3.78
C SER A 116 11.33 -0.78 -4.53
N LYS A 117 10.14 -1.04 -5.08
CA LYS A 117 9.89 -2.23 -5.92
C LYS A 117 10.74 -2.23 -7.18
N LEU A 118 10.82 -1.09 -7.86
CA LEU A 118 11.65 -0.96 -9.07
C LEU A 118 13.14 -1.12 -8.77
N ALA A 119 13.61 -0.60 -7.64
CA ALA A 119 15.01 -0.67 -7.26
C ALA A 119 15.46 -2.05 -6.77
N THR A 120 14.57 -2.78 -6.07
CA THR A 120 14.96 -4.02 -5.36
C THR A 120 14.29 -5.29 -5.91
N GLY A 121 13.21 -5.16 -6.64
CA GLY A 121 12.35 -6.28 -7.04
C GLY A 121 11.54 -6.90 -5.88
N SER A 122 11.72 -6.45 -4.64
CA SER A 122 11.12 -7.04 -3.44
C SER A 122 9.79 -6.40 -3.06
N ASP A 123 8.74 -7.21 -2.93
CA ASP A 123 7.44 -6.75 -2.43
C ASP A 123 7.51 -6.40 -0.92
N ALA A 124 8.29 -7.13 -0.14
CA ALA A 124 8.47 -6.87 1.27
C ALA A 124 9.14 -5.50 1.51
N VAL A 125 10.24 -5.22 0.79
CA VAL A 125 10.92 -3.91 0.88
C VAL A 125 10.00 -2.78 0.42
N ALA A 126 9.26 -2.98 -0.67
CA ALA A 126 8.29 -2.00 -1.16
C ALA A 126 7.21 -1.71 -0.12
N THR A 127 6.67 -2.75 0.52
CA THR A 127 5.64 -2.62 1.56
C THR A 127 6.18 -1.85 2.77
N ILE A 128 7.37 -2.20 3.27
CA ILE A 128 7.96 -1.58 4.45
C ILE A 128 8.28 -0.10 4.19
N LEU A 129 9.01 0.21 3.11
CA LEU A 129 9.42 1.59 2.82
C LEU A 129 8.22 2.48 2.44
N GLY A 130 7.23 1.93 1.73
CA GLY A 130 5.97 2.63 1.48
C GLY A 130 5.22 2.95 2.77
N SER A 131 5.12 2.00 3.70
CA SER A 131 4.46 2.19 4.99
C SER A 131 5.22 3.19 5.88
N MET A 132 6.55 3.19 5.87
CA MET A 132 7.35 4.17 6.59
C MET A 132 7.18 5.59 6.03
N ALA A 133 7.12 5.74 4.71
CA ALA A 133 6.87 7.03 4.08
C ALA A 133 5.46 7.56 4.44
N ALA A 134 4.45 6.70 4.40
CA ALA A 134 3.09 7.05 4.84
C ALA A 134 3.06 7.47 6.31
N ALA A 135 3.82 6.79 7.18
CA ALA A 135 3.91 7.15 8.59
C ALA A 135 4.55 8.54 8.79
N CYS A 136 5.64 8.83 8.06
CA CYS A 136 6.26 10.16 8.11
C CYS A 136 5.27 11.25 7.69
N GLU A 137 4.49 11.04 6.63
CA GLU A 137 3.47 11.99 6.16
C GLU A 137 2.40 12.23 7.21
N CYS A 138 1.90 11.16 7.85
CA CYS A 138 0.90 11.26 8.91
C CYS A 138 1.37 12.07 10.14
N GLU A 139 2.67 12.17 10.37
CA GLU A 139 3.27 12.84 11.53
C GLU A 139 3.53 14.33 11.29
N TYR A 140 3.41 14.80 10.06
CA TYR A 140 3.54 16.21 9.70
C TYR A 140 2.18 16.91 9.65
N ASP A 141 2.19 18.23 9.86
CA ASP A 141 1.04 19.09 9.70
C ASP A 141 1.00 19.62 8.26
N GLY A 142 -0.05 19.25 7.54
CA GLY A 142 -0.21 19.57 6.13
C GLY A 142 0.53 18.61 5.18
N ASN A 143 0.19 18.70 3.90
CA ASN A 143 0.73 17.84 2.83
C ASN A 143 2.15 18.30 2.44
N ILE A 144 3.16 17.84 3.16
CA ILE A 144 4.57 18.16 2.93
C ILE A 144 5.25 16.94 2.30
N PRO A 145 5.85 17.07 1.09
CA PRO A 145 6.47 15.93 0.42
C PRO A 145 7.55 15.27 1.27
N ILE A 146 7.43 13.96 1.50
CA ILE A 146 8.37 13.17 2.28
C ILE A 146 9.68 12.99 1.51
N THR A 147 10.78 13.27 2.18
CA THR A 147 12.13 13.11 1.62
C THR A 147 12.73 11.74 1.99
N PRO A 148 13.75 11.25 1.25
CA PRO A 148 14.48 10.04 1.63
C PRO A 148 15.12 10.13 3.04
N ASP A 149 15.49 11.32 3.49
CA ASP A 149 16.07 11.50 4.82
C ASP A 149 15.03 11.37 5.94
N ASP A 150 13.78 11.72 5.68
CA ASP A 150 12.67 11.45 6.61
C ASP A 150 12.48 9.95 6.82
N VAL A 151 12.45 9.19 5.74
CA VAL A 151 12.32 7.73 5.79
C VAL A 151 13.55 7.08 6.47
N ARG A 152 14.78 7.57 6.21
CA ARG A 152 15.99 7.09 6.91
C ARG A 152 15.90 7.31 8.41
N ARG A 153 15.48 8.50 8.84
CA ARG A 153 15.28 8.79 10.27
C ARG A 153 14.23 7.86 10.89
N LYS A 154 13.16 7.54 10.15
CA LYS A 154 12.14 6.60 10.64
C LYS A 154 12.70 5.18 10.78
N ILE A 155 13.50 4.72 9.84
CA ILE A 155 14.22 3.43 9.94
C ILE A 155 15.08 3.40 11.20
N ASP A 156 15.93 4.42 11.41
CA ASP A 156 16.81 4.51 12.57
C ASP A 156 16.02 4.48 13.90
N MET A 157 14.85 5.12 13.94
CA MET A 157 13.97 5.11 15.12
C MET A 157 13.43 3.71 15.39
N VAL A 158 12.90 3.02 14.38
CA VAL A 158 12.36 1.66 14.51
C VAL A 158 13.45 0.67 14.91
N GLU A 159 14.65 0.75 14.33
CA GLU A 159 15.78 -0.09 14.69
C GLU A 159 16.21 0.10 16.16
N ARG A 160 16.22 1.34 16.64
CA ARG A 160 16.51 1.61 18.06
C ARG A 160 15.45 1.01 18.96
N GLN A 161 14.18 1.18 18.66
CA GLN A 161 13.08 0.58 19.44
C GLN A 161 13.20 -0.95 19.50
N ALA A 162 13.49 -1.61 18.37
CA ALA A 162 13.67 -3.06 18.30
C ALA A 162 14.87 -3.57 19.12
N ASN A 163 15.93 -2.78 19.24
CA ASN A 163 17.14 -3.16 20.00
C ASN A 163 17.01 -2.95 21.52
N TYR A 164 16.00 -2.23 21.98
CA TYR A 164 15.75 -1.97 23.41
C TYR A 164 14.54 -2.74 23.98
N SER A 165 13.87 -3.55 23.14
CA SER A 165 12.76 -4.45 23.50
C SER A 165 13.23 -5.86 23.77
#